data_2106275f542a6d301ea5909d7ce71191
#
_entry.id   2106275f542a6d301ea5909d7ce71191
#
_cell.length_a   1.000
_cell.length_b   1.000
_cell.length_c   1.000
_cell.angle_alpha   90.00
_cell.angle_beta   90.00
_cell.angle_gamma   90.00
#
_symmetry.space_group_name_H-M   'P 1'
#
loop_
_entity.id
_entity.type
_entity.pdbx_description
1 polymer ?
#
loop_
_entity_poly.entity_id
_entity_poly.type
_entity_poly.pdbx_seq_one_letter_code
_entity_poly.pdbx_strand_id
1 'polypeptide(L)'
;MKSLSLTTRLSLLFSASAVIVLLGLGWVVERAVQAHFIEMDRHEMDGKLSLVRNLLLRARSASELESVPRQLENAMVGHHHLLVTVYTADGSLWFNSGTTQVPNTLLDGSGRWQNWNDGANDYRVLMDHASTAFSPPFRIAIAQDISHHELFMRDFRRTLVMTTALAALLTAVLGWVATRTGLRPLRRVVALATHIEASRLDERLPESHVPAEIETLVAAFNAMLARLEDSFRRLSEFSSDIAHELRTPVSNLMTQTQVALASVGSGKDQAEHYREILYSSLEEYERMAQMIGDMLFLAQADNGLLKPGHEDVDLSSETLALFDFFEAWAEERGVGLALSGSARPLQGDRLMLRRALSNLLTNAIRHTPSGEIVTVSLTSDWEQLRLGVENPGQEIPPEHLTRLFDRFYRVDQARLRGEGGEGSGLGLAIVKSIIEAHGGKVQVTSEANKTRFELRFYVAGHDV
;
A
#
# COMPACT_ATOMS: atom_id res chain seq x y z
N MET A 1 6.59 -20.25 -18.68
CA MET A 1 6.78 -18.93 -19.33
C MET A 1 7.04 -17.91 -18.23
N LYS A 2 8.23 -17.28 -18.19
CA LYS A 2 8.52 -16.21 -17.19
C LYS A 2 7.59 -15.04 -17.49
N SER A 3 6.80 -14.63 -16.53
CA SER A 3 5.93 -13.44 -16.65
C SER A 3 6.80 -12.21 -16.91
N LEU A 4 6.46 -11.45 -17.95
CA LEU A 4 7.12 -10.16 -18.23
C LEU A 4 6.98 -9.23 -17.01
N SER A 5 8.03 -8.47 -16.70
CA SER A 5 8.00 -7.51 -15.61
C SER A 5 6.91 -6.45 -15.84
N LEU A 6 6.35 -5.91 -14.76
CA LEU A 6 5.33 -4.84 -14.82
C LEU A 6 5.82 -3.66 -15.65
N THR A 7 7.10 -3.28 -15.50
CA THR A 7 7.77 -2.23 -16.28
C THR A 7 7.70 -2.52 -17.78
N THR A 8 8.04 -3.75 -18.19
CA THR A 8 8.03 -4.14 -19.60
C THR A 8 6.61 -4.13 -20.16
N ARG A 9 5.62 -4.61 -19.40
CA ARG A 9 4.21 -4.61 -19.84
C ARG A 9 3.67 -3.19 -20.03
N LEU A 10 3.91 -2.30 -19.07
CA LEU A 10 3.46 -0.90 -19.16
C LEU A 10 4.14 -0.16 -20.30
N SER A 11 5.48 -0.32 -20.45
CA SER A 11 6.20 0.30 -21.57
C SER A 11 5.73 -0.18 -22.93
N LEU A 12 5.46 -1.49 -23.08
CA LEU A 12 4.92 -2.06 -24.32
C LEU A 12 3.52 -1.54 -24.63
N LEU A 13 2.62 -1.51 -23.64
CA LEU A 13 1.26 -0.98 -23.83
C LEU A 13 1.28 0.49 -24.22
N PHE A 14 2.08 1.29 -23.54
CA PHE A 14 2.21 2.72 -23.84
C PHE A 14 2.78 2.94 -25.23
N SER A 15 3.85 2.22 -25.60
CA SER A 15 4.45 2.31 -26.93
C SER A 15 3.50 1.84 -28.04
N ALA A 16 2.79 0.74 -27.82
CA ALA A 16 1.82 0.23 -28.80
C ALA A 16 0.67 1.21 -29.02
N SER A 17 0.10 1.79 -27.94
CA SER A 17 -0.97 2.77 -28.07
C SER A 17 -0.50 4.04 -28.82
N ALA A 18 0.69 4.52 -28.52
CA ALA A 18 1.27 5.68 -29.20
C ALA A 18 1.51 5.41 -30.69
N VAL A 19 2.02 4.23 -31.05
CA VAL A 19 2.23 3.83 -32.46
C VAL A 19 0.91 3.76 -33.18
N ILE A 20 -0.13 3.18 -32.61
CA ILE A 20 -1.47 3.12 -33.22
C ILE A 20 -2.02 4.52 -33.51
N VAL A 21 -1.92 5.42 -32.54
CA VAL A 21 -2.39 6.81 -32.69
C VAL A 21 -1.60 7.55 -33.78
N LEU A 22 -0.27 7.41 -33.80
CA LEU A 22 0.58 8.07 -34.78
C LEU A 22 0.33 7.54 -36.19
N LEU A 23 0.16 6.23 -36.36
CA LEU A 23 -0.20 5.63 -37.65
C LEU A 23 -1.57 6.08 -38.13
N GLY A 24 -2.56 6.13 -37.21
CA GLY A 24 -3.90 6.63 -37.54
C GLY A 24 -3.87 8.10 -37.98
N LEU A 25 -3.13 8.94 -37.26
CA LEU A 25 -2.96 10.35 -37.64
C LEU A 25 -2.25 10.48 -38.99
N GLY A 26 -1.17 9.73 -39.22
CA GLY A 26 -0.44 9.72 -40.49
C GLY A 26 -1.35 9.36 -41.66
N TRP A 27 -2.18 8.30 -41.48
CA TRP A 27 -3.15 7.90 -42.51
C TRP A 27 -4.19 8.99 -42.81
N VAL A 28 -4.72 9.65 -41.78
CA VAL A 28 -5.69 10.75 -41.95
C VAL A 28 -5.07 11.92 -42.69
N VAL A 29 -3.86 12.31 -42.34
CA VAL A 29 -3.15 13.41 -42.99
C VAL A 29 -2.84 13.09 -44.46
N GLU A 30 -2.33 11.86 -44.75
CA GLU A 30 -2.07 11.43 -46.12
C GLU A 30 -3.36 11.49 -46.96
N ARG A 31 -4.47 10.97 -46.41
CA ARG A 31 -5.74 10.96 -47.12
C ARG A 31 -6.34 12.35 -47.32
N ALA A 32 -6.16 13.27 -46.36
CA ALA A 32 -6.60 14.64 -46.46
C ALA A 32 -5.83 15.40 -47.57
N VAL A 33 -4.50 15.23 -47.62
CA VAL A 33 -3.66 15.85 -48.66
C VAL A 33 -4.01 15.33 -50.05
N GLN A 34 -4.17 14.01 -50.17
CA GLN A 34 -4.55 13.39 -51.44
C GLN A 34 -5.94 13.88 -51.94
N ALA A 35 -6.90 13.97 -51.02
CA ALA A 35 -8.24 14.50 -51.35
C ALA A 35 -8.19 15.96 -51.80
N HIS A 36 -7.36 16.78 -51.16
CA HIS A 36 -7.17 18.17 -51.52
C HIS A 36 -6.64 18.32 -52.94
N PHE A 37 -5.63 17.54 -53.35
CA PHE A 37 -5.12 17.58 -54.74
C PHE A 37 -6.20 17.14 -55.73
N ILE A 38 -6.96 16.11 -55.45
CA ILE A 38 -8.07 15.65 -56.32
C ILE A 38 -9.11 16.76 -56.52
N GLU A 39 -9.47 17.45 -55.45
CA GLU A 39 -10.46 18.54 -55.51
C GLU A 39 -9.95 19.76 -56.26
N MET A 40 -8.67 20.13 -56.08
CA MET A 40 -8.00 21.20 -56.77
C MET A 40 -7.96 20.92 -58.31
N ASP A 41 -7.52 19.73 -58.70
CA ASP A 41 -7.51 19.30 -60.11
C ASP A 41 -8.91 19.37 -60.73
N ARG A 42 -9.92 18.92 -59.99
CA ARG A 42 -11.31 18.94 -60.44
C ARG A 42 -11.79 20.34 -60.72
N HIS A 43 -11.57 21.30 -59.83
CA HIS A 43 -12.00 22.67 -60.02
C HIS A 43 -11.36 23.32 -61.26
N GLU A 44 -10.07 23.07 -61.46
CA GLU A 44 -9.33 23.62 -62.61
C GLU A 44 -9.85 23.05 -63.94
N MET A 45 -10.04 21.71 -63.98
CA MET A 45 -10.53 21.01 -65.22
C MET A 45 -11.97 21.36 -65.51
N ASP A 46 -12.87 21.43 -64.52
CA ASP A 46 -14.26 21.84 -64.70
C ASP A 46 -14.36 23.30 -65.20
N GLY A 47 -13.50 24.19 -64.72
CA GLY A 47 -13.39 25.56 -65.23
C GLY A 47 -13.02 25.64 -66.71
N LYS A 48 -12.02 24.80 -67.12
CA LYS A 48 -11.56 24.75 -68.51
C LYS A 48 -12.58 24.04 -69.41
N LEU A 49 -13.22 23.02 -68.93
CA LEU A 49 -14.33 22.37 -69.65
C LEU A 49 -15.47 23.35 -69.96
N SER A 50 -15.83 24.14 -68.96
CA SER A 50 -16.87 25.19 -69.15
C SER A 50 -16.45 26.24 -70.17
N LEU A 51 -15.15 26.63 -70.18
CA LEU A 51 -14.64 27.55 -71.18
C LEU A 51 -14.74 26.97 -72.61
N VAL A 52 -14.24 25.73 -72.83
CA VAL A 52 -14.31 25.06 -74.14
C VAL A 52 -15.75 24.95 -74.59
N ARG A 53 -16.62 24.47 -73.70
CA ARG A 53 -18.04 24.30 -73.98
C ARG A 53 -18.70 25.64 -74.35
N ASN A 54 -18.43 26.71 -73.63
CA ASN A 54 -18.98 28.04 -73.93
C ASN A 54 -18.52 28.61 -75.24
N LEU A 55 -17.23 28.39 -75.64
CA LEU A 55 -16.72 28.82 -76.94
C LEU A 55 -17.42 28.06 -78.08
N LEU A 56 -17.58 26.76 -77.98
CA LEU A 56 -18.29 25.94 -78.95
C LEU A 56 -19.77 26.32 -79.07
N LEU A 57 -20.48 26.58 -77.98
CA LEU A 57 -21.89 26.94 -77.95
C LEU A 57 -22.21 28.37 -78.44
N ARG A 58 -21.24 29.25 -78.34
CA ARG A 58 -21.37 30.66 -78.82
C ARG A 58 -21.21 30.82 -80.32
N ALA A 59 -20.55 29.87 -81.02
CA ALA A 59 -20.39 29.88 -82.48
C ALA A 59 -21.78 29.77 -83.11
N ARG A 60 -22.19 30.85 -83.84
CA ARG A 60 -23.49 31.00 -84.52
C ARG A 60 -23.44 30.72 -85.97
N SER A 61 -22.22 30.54 -86.51
CA SER A 61 -21.95 30.29 -87.98
C SER A 61 -20.75 29.36 -88.15
N ALA A 62 -20.62 28.73 -89.34
CA ALA A 62 -19.48 27.89 -89.67
C ALA A 62 -18.15 28.65 -89.60
N SER A 63 -18.15 29.93 -90.02
CA SER A 63 -17.01 30.79 -89.94
C SER A 63 -16.55 31.15 -88.53
N GLU A 64 -17.53 31.28 -87.59
CA GLU A 64 -17.22 31.50 -86.19
C GLU A 64 -16.65 30.22 -85.56
N LEU A 65 -17.16 29.03 -85.92
CA LEU A 65 -16.64 27.77 -85.47
C LEU A 65 -15.20 27.54 -85.91
N GLU A 66 -14.80 27.97 -87.14
CA GLU A 66 -13.43 27.91 -87.61
C GLU A 66 -12.46 28.79 -86.80
N SER A 67 -12.96 29.83 -86.12
CA SER A 67 -12.16 30.70 -85.26
C SER A 67 -11.89 30.18 -83.89
N VAL A 68 -12.72 29.23 -83.41
CA VAL A 68 -12.65 28.67 -82.02
C VAL A 68 -11.30 28.02 -81.70
N PRO A 69 -10.61 27.26 -82.58
CA PRO A 69 -9.30 26.71 -82.30
C PRO A 69 -8.28 27.74 -81.88
N ARG A 70 -8.24 28.90 -82.59
CA ARG A 70 -7.34 30.03 -82.26
C ARG A 70 -7.69 30.66 -80.89
N GLN A 71 -8.99 30.73 -80.54
CA GLN A 71 -9.44 31.28 -79.27
C GLN A 71 -9.06 30.31 -78.17
N LEU A 72 -9.18 29.00 -78.35
CA LEU A 72 -8.77 27.96 -77.43
C LEU A 72 -7.24 27.98 -77.25
N GLU A 73 -6.47 28.07 -78.34
CA GLU A 73 -5.01 28.16 -78.26
C GLU A 73 -4.58 29.35 -77.38
N ASN A 74 -5.15 30.57 -77.63
CA ASN A 74 -4.85 31.75 -76.83
C ASN A 74 -5.27 31.59 -75.39
N ALA A 75 -6.41 30.92 -75.09
CA ALA A 75 -6.91 30.69 -73.74
C ALA A 75 -6.10 29.63 -72.98
N MET A 76 -5.31 28.81 -73.69
CA MET A 76 -4.45 27.78 -73.07
C MET A 76 -2.99 28.26 -72.91
N VAL A 77 -2.66 29.45 -73.34
CA VAL A 77 -1.32 30.06 -73.11
C VAL A 77 -1.08 30.15 -71.58
N GLY A 78 0.06 29.61 -71.15
CA GLY A 78 0.45 29.59 -69.76
C GLY A 78 -0.10 28.40 -68.93
N HIS A 79 -0.94 27.56 -69.50
CA HIS A 79 -1.47 26.36 -68.84
C HIS A 79 -0.81 25.08 -69.36
N HIS A 80 0.52 24.97 -69.21
CA HIS A 80 1.33 23.86 -69.77
C HIS A 80 1.05 22.50 -69.18
N HIS A 81 0.37 22.43 -68.04
CA HIS A 81 -0.02 21.18 -67.36
C HIS A 81 -1.41 20.68 -67.80
N LEU A 82 -2.14 21.44 -68.63
CA LEU A 82 -3.47 21.10 -69.11
C LEU A 82 -3.44 20.86 -70.63
N LEU A 83 -4.00 19.71 -70.99
CA LEU A 83 -4.23 19.34 -72.39
C LEU A 83 -5.73 19.39 -72.67
N VAL A 84 -6.07 20.09 -73.74
CA VAL A 84 -7.44 20.11 -74.25
C VAL A 84 -7.41 19.44 -75.61
N THR A 85 -8.13 18.36 -75.75
CA THR A 85 -8.28 17.63 -77.01
C THR A 85 -9.76 17.60 -77.37
N VAL A 86 -10.12 18.00 -78.57
CA VAL A 86 -11.49 18.00 -79.09
C VAL A 86 -11.56 17.19 -80.34
N TYR A 87 -12.49 16.28 -80.40
CA TYR A 87 -12.77 15.42 -81.53
C TYR A 87 -14.14 15.72 -82.13
N THR A 88 -14.27 15.55 -83.44
CA THR A 88 -15.53 15.58 -84.14
C THR A 88 -16.32 14.30 -83.88
N ALA A 89 -17.58 14.22 -84.27
CA ALA A 89 -18.47 13.05 -84.08
C ALA A 89 -17.97 11.78 -84.81
N ASP A 90 -17.25 11.95 -85.91
CA ASP A 90 -16.61 10.85 -86.65
C ASP A 90 -15.30 10.37 -86.04
N GLY A 91 -14.85 10.99 -84.94
CA GLY A 91 -13.64 10.62 -84.19
C GLY A 91 -12.36 11.24 -84.79
N SER A 92 -12.46 12.18 -85.76
CA SER A 92 -11.29 12.93 -86.22
C SER A 92 -10.87 14.00 -85.25
N LEU A 93 -9.57 14.24 -85.10
CA LEU A 93 -9.04 15.27 -84.24
C LEU A 93 -9.38 16.65 -84.83
N TRP A 94 -10.09 17.49 -84.06
CA TRP A 94 -10.45 18.84 -84.43
C TRP A 94 -9.55 19.92 -83.81
N PHE A 95 -9.17 19.71 -82.52
CA PHE A 95 -8.25 20.61 -81.82
C PHE A 95 -7.41 19.83 -80.80
N ASN A 96 -6.18 20.21 -80.62
CA ASN A 96 -5.31 19.73 -79.59
C ASN A 96 -4.39 20.86 -79.07
N SER A 97 -4.40 21.16 -77.76
CA SER A 97 -3.56 22.28 -77.23
C SER A 97 -2.14 21.89 -76.94
N GLY A 98 -1.75 20.63 -77.00
CA GLY A 98 -0.42 20.14 -76.65
C GLY A 98 0.20 19.21 -77.70
N THR A 99 1.38 18.68 -77.41
CA THR A 99 2.06 17.66 -78.21
C THR A 99 1.52 16.25 -78.06
N THR A 100 0.99 15.96 -76.90
CA THR A 100 0.34 14.68 -76.57
C THR A 100 -1.16 14.76 -76.80
N GLN A 101 -1.76 13.68 -77.31
CA GLN A 101 -3.20 13.60 -77.59
C GLN A 101 -3.81 12.57 -76.67
N VAL A 102 -4.99 12.92 -76.05
CA VAL A 102 -5.78 11.95 -75.29
C VAL A 102 -6.38 10.97 -76.30
N PRO A 103 -6.16 9.64 -76.16
CA PRO A 103 -6.70 8.67 -77.11
C PRO A 103 -8.21 8.72 -77.25
N ASN A 104 -8.71 8.67 -78.52
CA ASN A 104 -10.18 8.67 -78.77
C ASN A 104 -10.90 7.48 -78.06
N THR A 105 -10.22 6.37 -77.84
CA THR A 105 -10.75 5.20 -77.11
C THR A 105 -11.14 5.47 -75.69
N LEU A 106 -10.67 6.54 -75.09
CA LEU A 106 -11.02 6.97 -73.71
C LEU A 106 -12.32 7.79 -73.70
N LEU A 107 -12.83 8.21 -74.88
CA LEU A 107 -13.94 9.18 -75.00
C LEU A 107 -15.35 8.58 -74.94
N ASP A 108 -15.49 7.28 -74.73
CA ASP A 108 -16.76 6.61 -74.67
C ASP A 108 -17.59 6.85 -73.38
N GLY A 109 -17.06 7.65 -72.44
CA GLY A 109 -17.71 7.93 -71.13
C GLY A 109 -17.75 9.42 -70.80
N SER A 110 -18.87 10.13 -71.09
CA SER A 110 -19.06 11.53 -70.69
C SER A 110 -19.17 11.70 -69.17
N GLY A 111 -18.55 12.76 -68.66
CA GLY A 111 -18.59 13.11 -67.24
C GLY A 111 -17.81 12.21 -66.29
N ARG A 112 -17.07 11.26 -66.81
CA ARG A 112 -16.26 10.32 -66.00
C ARG A 112 -14.84 10.75 -65.94
N TRP A 113 -14.27 10.64 -64.77
CA TRP A 113 -12.86 10.83 -64.49
C TRP A 113 -12.12 9.51 -64.77
N GLN A 114 -11.02 9.61 -65.53
CA GLN A 114 -10.15 8.47 -65.78
C GLN A 114 -8.69 8.92 -65.60
N ASN A 115 -7.84 8.03 -65.12
CA ASN A 115 -6.43 8.21 -65.12
C ASN A 115 -5.87 7.61 -66.43
N TRP A 116 -4.99 8.32 -67.07
CA TRP A 116 -4.34 7.89 -68.29
C TRP A 116 -2.85 8.19 -68.22
N ASN A 117 -2.05 7.28 -68.73
CA ASN A 117 -0.60 7.43 -68.81
C ASN A 117 -0.20 7.37 -70.28
N ASP A 118 0.58 8.38 -70.73
CA ASP A 118 1.06 8.44 -72.12
C ASP A 118 2.41 7.73 -72.31
N GLY A 119 2.96 7.10 -71.28
CA GLY A 119 4.25 6.45 -71.22
C GLY A 119 5.35 7.32 -70.63
N ALA A 120 5.15 8.63 -70.52
CA ALA A 120 6.08 9.60 -69.88
C ALA A 120 5.47 10.27 -68.65
N ASN A 121 4.19 10.63 -68.71
CA ASN A 121 3.49 11.37 -67.66
C ASN A 121 2.14 10.69 -67.31
N ASP A 122 1.71 10.92 -66.08
CA ASP A 122 0.39 10.50 -65.58
C ASP A 122 -0.59 11.66 -65.67
N TYR A 123 -1.74 11.40 -66.28
CA TYR A 123 -2.77 12.38 -66.52
C TYR A 123 -4.09 11.97 -65.82
N ARG A 124 -4.80 12.98 -65.33
CA ARG A 124 -6.21 12.83 -64.93
C ARG A 124 -7.03 13.44 -66.07
N VAL A 125 -7.96 12.67 -66.62
CA VAL A 125 -8.76 13.06 -67.78
C VAL A 125 -10.20 13.19 -67.40
N LEU A 126 -10.79 14.37 -67.77
CA LEU A 126 -12.22 14.65 -67.70
C LEU A 126 -12.78 14.72 -69.11
N MET A 127 -13.88 14.01 -69.36
CA MET A 127 -14.50 13.93 -70.65
C MET A 127 -15.93 14.44 -70.62
N ASP A 128 -16.31 15.18 -71.68
CA ASP A 128 -17.67 15.70 -71.90
C ASP A 128 -18.01 15.82 -73.41
N HIS A 129 -19.27 16.13 -73.72
CA HIS A 129 -19.77 16.35 -75.08
C HIS A 129 -20.35 17.75 -75.19
N ALA A 130 -20.15 18.38 -76.31
CA ALA A 130 -20.78 19.65 -76.65
C ALA A 130 -21.47 19.57 -78.02
N SER A 131 -22.76 19.90 -78.09
CA SER A 131 -23.53 19.95 -79.35
C SER A 131 -23.65 21.39 -79.79
N THR A 132 -23.32 21.68 -81.07
CA THR A 132 -23.56 23.01 -81.70
C THR A 132 -24.76 22.91 -82.66
N ALA A 133 -25.35 24.08 -83.00
CA ALA A 133 -26.47 24.13 -83.95
C ALA A 133 -26.03 23.77 -85.41
N PHE A 134 -24.76 23.74 -85.71
CA PHE A 134 -24.20 23.66 -87.09
C PHE A 134 -23.26 22.48 -87.33
N SER A 135 -22.98 21.66 -86.29
CA SER A 135 -22.12 20.52 -86.39
C SER A 135 -22.59 19.38 -85.48
N PRO A 136 -22.32 18.11 -85.82
CA PRO A 136 -22.48 17.01 -84.95
C PRO A 136 -21.74 17.25 -83.58
N PRO A 137 -22.14 16.56 -82.50
CA PRO A 137 -21.60 16.81 -81.18
C PRO A 137 -20.07 16.57 -81.15
N PHE A 138 -19.39 17.56 -80.59
CA PHE A 138 -17.95 17.45 -80.30
C PHE A 138 -17.74 16.61 -79.03
N ARG A 139 -16.68 15.81 -79.01
CA ARG A 139 -16.18 15.12 -77.84
C ARG A 139 -15.01 15.92 -77.28
N ILE A 140 -15.08 16.29 -76.00
CA ILE A 140 -14.06 17.11 -75.36
C ILE A 140 -13.36 16.27 -74.31
N ALA A 141 -12.04 16.23 -74.35
CA ALA A 141 -11.24 15.65 -73.29
C ALA A 141 -10.32 16.74 -72.72
N ILE A 142 -10.34 16.90 -71.40
CA ILE A 142 -9.41 17.76 -70.67
C ILE A 142 -8.55 16.85 -69.81
N ALA A 143 -7.23 16.89 -70.05
CA ALA A 143 -6.29 16.08 -69.27
C ALA A 143 -5.35 17.01 -68.50
N GLN A 144 -5.18 16.74 -67.22
CA GLN A 144 -4.25 17.43 -66.35
C GLN A 144 -3.10 16.50 -66.01
N ASP A 145 -1.86 16.97 -66.21
CA ASP A 145 -0.67 16.28 -65.79
C ASP A 145 -0.57 16.27 -64.25
N ILE A 146 -0.62 15.07 -63.65
CA ILE A 146 -0.56 14.85 -62.20
C ILE A 146 0.81 14.31 -61.75
N SER A 147 1.80 14.20 -62.66
CA SER A 147 3.12 13.64 -62.37
C SER A 147 3.82 14.37 -61.20
N HIS A 148 3.67 15.70 -61.16
CA HIS A 148 4.21 16.51 -60.05
C HIS A 148 3.51 16.19 -58.70
N HIS A 149 2.20 15.97 -58.73
CA HIS A 149 1.44 15.60 -57.53
C HIS A 149 1.85 14.22 -57.02
N GLU A 150 2.10 13.27 -57.91
CA GLU A 150 2.55 11.91 -57.52
C GLU A 150 3.98 11.92 -56.96
N LEU A 151 4.91 12.71 -57.56
CA LEU A 151 6.24 12.89 -57.00
C LEU A 151 6.19 13.54 -55.62
N PHE A 152 5.39 14.60 -55.45
CA PHE A 152 5.18 15.24 -54.15
C PHE A 152 4.61 14.26 -53.14
N MET A 153 3.57 13.50 -53.51
CA MET A 153 2.96 12.52 -52.60
C MET A 153 3.94 11.42 -52.19
N ARG A 154 4.85 11.01 -53.07
CA ARG A 154 5.89 10.03 -52.75
C ARG A 154 6.87 10.59 -51.71
N ASP A 155 7.37 11.80 -51.92
CA ASP A 155 8.28 12.44 -50.96
C ASP A 155 7.61 12.81 -49.66
N PHE A 156 6.36 13.25 -49.72
CA PHE A 156 5.53 13.52 -48.58
C PHE A 156 5.33 12.26 -47.73
N ARG A 157 4.95 11.12 -48.35
CA ARG A 157 4.80 9.83 -47.69
C ARG A 157 6.10 9.38 -47.03
N ARG A 158 7.23 9.51 -47.70
CA ARG A 158 8.56 9.18 -47.15
C ARG A 158 8.85 10.01 -45.91
N THR A 159 8.65 11.31 -45.99
CA THR A 159 8.84 12.23 -44.85
C THR A 159 7.91 11.91 -43.70
N LEU A 160 6.64 11.65 -44.01
CA LEU A 160 5.63 11.27 -43.01
C LEU A 160 6.00 9.97 -42.28
N VAL A 161 6.44 8.94 -43.00
CA VAL A 161 6.88 7.68 -42.41
C VAL A 161 8.12 7.89 -41.53
N MET A 162 9.11 8.65 -42.00
CA MET A 162 10.32 8.91 -41.20
C MET A 162 10.03 9.70 -39.94
N THR A 163 9.20 10.74 -40.00
CA THR A 163 8.81 11.53 -38.81
C THR A 163 7.97 10.72 -37.83
N THR A 164 7.03 9.92 -38.32
CA THR A 164 6.22 9.02 -37.51
C THR A 164 7.08 7.97 -36.82
N ALA A 165 8.03 7.35 -37.53
CA ALA A 165 8.95 6.36 -36.97
C ALA A 165 9.84 6.99 -35.86
N LEU A 166 10.37 8.20 -36.11
CA LEU A 166 11.15 8.92 -35.10
C LEU A 166 10.33 9.27 -33.86
N ALA A 167 9.12 9.79 -34.06
CA ALA A 167 8.22 10.12 -32.97
C ALA A 167 7.84 8.86 -32.15
N ALA A 168 7.58 7.74 -32.81
CA ALA A 168 7.30 6.46 -32.15
C ALA A 168 8.50 5.98 -31.31
N LEU A 169 9.72 6.07 -31.86
CA LEU A 169 10.96 5.72 -31.14
C LEU A 169 11.16 6.59 -29.90
N LEU A 170 11.03 7.91 -30.05
CA LEU A 170 11.17 8.85 -28.94
C LEU A 170 10.14 8.58 -27.85
N THR A 171 8.88 8.35 -28.22
CA THR A 171 7.80 8.03 -27.28
C THR A 171 8.06 6.71 -26.54
N ALA A 172 8.58 5.69 -27.23
CA ALA A 172 8.95 4.42 -26.63
C ALA A 172 10.08 4.58 -25.59
N VAL A 173 11.12 5.34 -25.92
CA VAL A 173 12.25 5.63 -25.02
C VAL A 173 11.78 6.42 -23.80
N LEU A 174 11.01 7.50 -23.99
CA LEU A 174 10.48 8.31 -22.91
C LEU A 174 9.55 7.51 -21.99
N GLY A 175 8.66 6.69 -22.56
CA GLY A 175 7.77 5.80 -21.81
C GLY A 175 8.54 4.76 -20.99
N TRP A 176 9.61 4.19 -21.55
CA TRP A 176 10.49 3.27 -20.82
C TRP A 176 11.21 3.95 -19.64
N VAL A 177 11.78 5.14 -19.86
CA VAL A 177 12.44 5.92 -18.81
C VAL A 177 11.45 6.30 -17.72
N ALA A 178 10.27 6.83 -18.07
CA ALA A 178 9.22 7.22 -17.11
C ALA A 178 8.76 6.03 -16.26
N THR A 179 8.49 4.88 -16.89
CA THR A 179 8.07 3.67 -16.17
C THR A 179 9.18 3.14 -15.25
N ARG A 180 10.43 3.15 -15.71
CA ARG A 180 11.57 2.67 -14.94
C ARG A 180 11.86 3.54 -13.71
N THR A 181 11.79 4.86 -13.87
CA THR A 181 12.03 5.81 -12.77
C THR A 181 10.86 5.86 -11.81
N GLY A 182 9.62 5.88 -12.30
CA GLY A 182 8.41 5.91 -11.47
C GLY A 182 8.23 4.68 -10.60
N LEU A 183 8.64 3.48 -11.06
CA LEU A 183 8.54 2.23 -10.28
C LEU A 183 9.78 1.94 -9.40
N ARG A 184 10.79 2.81 -9.39
CA ARG A 184 12.01 2.62 -8.58
C ARG A 184 11.71 2.59 -7.07
N PRO A 185 10.87 3.47 -6.50
CA PRO A 185 10.52 3.42 -5.07
C PRO A 185 9.85 2.11 -4.67
N LEU A 186 8.91 1.61 -5.47
CA LEU A 186 8.22 0.34 -5.19
C LEU A 186 9.22 -0.85 -5.13
N ARG A 187 10.22 -0.86 -6.01
CA ARG A 187 11.27 -1.90 -5.98
C ARG A 187 12.10 -1.85 -4.70
N ARG A 188 12.34 -0.65 -4.14
CA ARG A 188 13.05 -0.50 -2.85
C ARG A 188 12.24 -1.07 -1.69
N VAL A 189 10.91 -0.83 -1.67
CA VAL A 189 10.02 -1.44 -0.67
C VAL A 189 10.09 -2.97 -0.73
N VAL A 190 9.97 -3.54 -1.93
CA VAL A 190 10.05 -5.00 -2.12
C VAL A 190 11.43 -5.54 -1.70
N ALA A 191 12.51 -4.86 -2.08
CA ALA A 191 13.87 -5.27 -1.71
C ALA A 191 14.06 -5.25 -0.20
N LEU A 192 13.62 -4.20 0.50
CA LEU A 192 13.69 -4.15 1.96
C LEU A 192 12.84 -5.26 2.59
N ALA A 193 11.60 -5.44 2.14
CA ALA A 193 10.70 -6.47 2.67
C ALA A 193 11.28 -7.90 2.54
N THR A 194 12.10 -8.16 1.52
CA THR A 194 12.75 -9.48 1.33
C THR A 194 14.04 -9.68 2.14
N HIS A 195 14.60 -8.60 2.69
CA HIS A 195 15.86 -8.65 3.46
C HIS A 195 15.67 -8.33 4.95
N ILE A 196 14.42 -8.15 5.39
CA ILE A 196 14.12 -7.94 6.80
C ILE A 196 14.44 -9.22 7.58
N GLU A 197 15.40 -9.10 8.48
CA GLU A 197 15.74 -10.09 9.50
C GLU A 197 15.48 -9.49 10.89
N ALA A 198 15.31 -10.34 11.90
CA ALA A 198 15.10 -9.90 13.28
C ALA A 198 16.25 -9.01 13.81
N SER A 199 17.44 -9.11 13.21
CA SER A 199 18.62 -8.32 13.54
C SER A 199 18.68 -6.92 12.91
N ARG A 200 17.72 -6.58 12.00
CA ARG A 200 17.69 -5.35 11.21
C ARG A 200 16.31 -4.70 11.15
N LEU A 201 15.56 -4.81 12.21
CA LEU A 201 14.23 -4.20 12.32
C LEU A 201 14.26 -2.68 12.50
N ASP A 202 15.45 -2.11 12.73
CA ASP A 202 15.71 -0.67 12.84
C ASP A 202 15.75 0.06 11.48
N GLU A 203 15.94 -0.67 10.38
CA GLU A 203 15.95 -0.10 9.05
C GLU A 203 14.56 0.48 8.70
N ARG A 204 14.52 1.69 8.11
CA ARG A 204 13.28 2.36 7.67
C ARG A 204 13.38 2.76 6.21
N LEU A 205 12.25 2.74 5.53
CA LEU A 205 12.13 3.35 4.20
C LEU A 205 12.19 4.88 4.33
N PRO A 206 13.01 5.56 3.51
CA PRO A 206 13.02 7.00 3.50
C PRO A 206 11.66 7.56 3.04
N GLU A 207 11.10 8.47 3.81
CA GLU A 207 9.83 9.15 3.50
C GLU A 207 10.03 10.35 2.55
N SER A 208 11.28 10.83 2.41
CA SER A 208 11.60 11.92 1.51
C SER A 208 11.63 11.47 0.04
N HIS A 209 11.04 12.27 -0.86
CA HIS A 209 11.03 12.04 -2.31
C HIS A 209 10.28 10.76 -2.76
N VAL A 210 9.24 10.42 -2.04
CA VAL A 210 8.33 9.32 -2.41
C VAL A 210 7.13 9.90 -3.17
N PRO A 211 6.70 9.32 -4.30
CA PRO A 211 5.46 9.72 -4.95
C PRO A 211 4.25 9.57 -4.00
N ALA A 212 3.30 10.52 -4.10
CA ALA A 212 2.14 10.58 -3.21
C ALA A 212 1.33 9.26 -3.19
N GLU A 213 1.29 8.54 -4.33
CA GLU A 213 0.55 7.29 -4.49
C GLU A 213 1.10 6.14 -3.63
N ILE A 214 2.36 6.21 -3.21
CA ILE A 214 2.99 5.16 -2.38
C ILE A 214 3.42 5.66 -1.00
N GLU A 215 3.20 6.93 -0.67
CA GLU A 215 3.50 7.52 0.64
C GLU A 215 2.78 6.77 1.77
N THR A 216 1.48 6.54 1.60
CA THR A 216 0.67 5.76 2.56
C THR A 216 1.20 4.34 2.76
N LEU A 217 1.69 3.70 1.68
CA LEU A 217 2.27 2.36 1.76
C LEU A 217 3.59 2.38 2.56
N VAL A 218 4.45 3.38 2.32
CA VAL A 218 5.73 3.53 3.05
C VAL A 218 5.47 3.79 4.53
N ALA A 219 4.53 4.68 4.86
CA ALA A 219 4.15 4.97 6.24
C ALA A 219 3.59 3.72 6.95
N ALA A 220 2.67 2.99 6.31
CA ALA A 220 2.11 1.76 6.86
C ALA A 220 3.19 0.68 7.08
N PHE A 221 4.14 0.55 6.16
CA PHE A 221 5.25 -0.39 6.26
C PHE A 221 6.20 -0.02 7.41
N ASN A 222 6.58 1.25 7.53
CA ASN A 222 7.41 1.74 8.64
C ASN A 222 6.72 1.55 10.00
N ALA A 223 5.40 1.79 10.07
CA ALA A 223 4.62 1.52 11.28
C ALA A 223 4.57 0.02 11.64
N MET A 224 4.49 -0.87 10.65
CA MET A 224 4.57 -2.31 10.87
C MET A 224 5.95 -2.71 11.42
N LEU A 225 7.04 -2.18 10.83
CA LEU A 225 8.41 -2.43 11.31
C LEU A 225 8.60 -1.96 12.76
N ALA A 226 8.10 -0.78 13.11
CA ALA A 226 8.18 -0.26 14.46
C ALA A 226 7.47 -1.18 15.47
N ARG A 227 6.30 -1.73 15.12
CA ARG A 227 5.57 -2.70 15.96
C ARG A 227 6.34 -4.03 16.12
N LEU A 228 6.95 -4.51 15.03
CA LEU A 228 7.76 -5.72 15.08
C LEU A 228 9.01 -5.54 15.94
N GLU A 229 9.72 -4.42 15.77
CA GLU A 229 10.91 -4.07 16.56
C GLU A 229 10.57 -4.01 18.06
N ASP A 230 9.47 -3.33 18.42
CA ASP A 230 9.00 -3.23 19.79
C ASP A 230 8.61 -4.59 20.39
N SER A 231 7.97 -5.45 19.58
CA SER A 231 7.61 -6.81 20.00
C SER A 231 8.84 -7.69 20.21
N PHE A 232 9.85 -7.61 19.33
CA PHE A 232 11.11 -8.34 19.46
C PHE A 232 11.93 -7.87 20.66
N ARG A 233 11.97 -6.54 20.88
CA ARG A 233 12.65 -5.98 22.05
C ARG A 233 12.03 -6.52 23.34
N ARG A 234 10.69 -6.45 23.47
CA ARG A 234 9.97 -7.00 24.63
C ARG A 234 10.23 -8.51 24.83
N LEU A 235 10.24 -9.28 23.75
CA LEU A 235 10.54 -10.70 23.82
C LEU A 235 11.99 -10.98 24.27
N SER A 236 12.94 -10.20 23.82
CA SER A 236 14.35 -10.31 24.19
C SER A 236 14.57 -9.94 25.66
N GLU A 237 13.98 -8.82 26.11
CA GLU A 237 14.01 -8.40 27.51
C GLU A 237 13.41 -9.49 28.41
N PHE A 238 12.21 -9.98 28.07
CA PHE A 238 11.52 -11.05 28.79
C PHE A 238 12.35 -12.33 28.88
N SER A 239 12.98 -12.74 27.77
CA SER A 239 13.83 -13.95 27.76
C SER A 239 15.08 -13.79 28.63
N SER A 240 15.67 -12.58 28.65
CA SER A 240 16.81 -12.26 29.50
C SER A 240 16.43 -12.29 30.97
N ASP A 241 15.30 -11.69 31.32
CA ASP A 241 14.79 -11.64 32.70
C ASP A 241 14.51 -13.06 33.23
N ILE A 242 13.85 -13.92 32.41
CA ILE A 242 13.64 -15.33 32.74
C ILE A 242 14.96 -16.02 33.04
N ALA A 243 15.95 -15.85 32.15
CA ALA A 243 17.25 -16.51 32.31
C ALA A 243 17.95 -16.08 33.59
N HIS A 244 17.85 -14.80 33.97
CA HIS A 244 18.44 -14.28 35.21
C HIS A 244 17.72 -14.79 36.45
N GLU A 245 16.40 -14.77 36.47
CA GLU A 245 15.60 -15.18 37.64
C GLU A 245 15.59 -16.69 37.86
N LEU A 246 15.74 -17.50 36.82
CA LEU A 246 15.90 -18.95 36.95
C LEU A 246 17.31 -19.38 37.32
N ARG A 247 18.36 -18.61 36.97
CA ARG A 247 19.75 -18.96 37.28
C ARG A 247 20.00 -19.00 38.79
N THR A 248 19.43 -18.08 39.52
CA THR A 248 19.68 -17.97 41.00
C THR A 248 19.14 -19.21 41.73
N PRO A 249 17.85 -19.61 41.63
CA PRO A 249 17.35 -20.81 42.31
C PRO A 249 18.08 -22.08 41.85
N VAL A 250 18.38 -22.21 40.55
CA VAL A 250 19.10 -23.37 40.06
C VAL A 250 20.51 -23.44 40.67
N SER A 251 21.22 -22.29 40.77
CA SER A 251 22.54 -22.25 41.39
C SER A 251 22.48 -22.56 42.88
N ASN A 252 21.46 -22.12 43.61
CA ASN A 252 21.23 -22.40 44.99
C ASN A 252 21.03 -23.91 45.20
N LEU A 253 20.14 -24.55 44.42
CA LEU A 253 19.89 -25.98 44.47
C LEU A 253 21.13 -26.80 44.14
N MET A 254 21.93 -26.38 43.15
CA MET A 254 23.22 -27.03 42.84
C MET A 254 24.18 -26.94 44.02
N THR A 255 24.30 -25.78 44.64
CA THR A 255 25.23 -25.56 45.78
C THR A 255 24.79 -26.38 46.96
N GLN A 256 23.49 -26.37 47.33
CA GLN A 256 22.95 -27.20 48.41
C GLN A 256 23.18 -28.67 48.16
N THR A 257 22.95 -29.17 46.95
CA THR A 257 23.21 -30.56 46.57
C THR A 257 24.67 -30.90 46.66
N GLN A 258 25.56 -30.02 46.20
CA GLN A 258 27.02 -30.23 46.29
C GLN A 258 27.52 -30.27 47.75
N VAL A 259 26.99 -29.37 48.59
CA VAL A 259 27.29 -29.36 50.03
C VAL A 259 26.84 -30.66 50.68
N ALA A 260 25.58 -31.09 50.36
CA ALA A 260 25.07 -32.36 50.87
C ALA A 260 25.89 -33.57 50.50
N LEU A 261 26.36 -33.62 49.25
CA LEU A 261 27.21 -34.68 48.73
C LEU A 261 28.62 -34.65 49.30
N ALA A 262 29.14 -33.46 49.65
CA ALA A 262 30.47 -33.28 50.22
C ALA A 262 30.53 -33.52 51.73
N SER A 263 29.40 -33.45 52.44
CA SER A 263 29.30 -33.70 53.89
C SER A 263 29.42 -35.18 54.19
N VAL A 264 30.65 -35.60 54.59
CA VAL A 264 30.92 -36.96 55.01
C VAL A 264 30.72 -37.06 56.52
N GLY A 265 29.63 -37.69 56.98
CA GLY A 265 29.33 -37.95 58.38
C GLY A 265 28.52 -39.24 58.51
N SER A 266 28.56 -39.90 59.66
CA SER A 266 27.78 -41.12 59.93
C SER A 266 26.99 -40.91 61.23
N GLY A 267 25.66 -40.95 61.13
CA GLY A 267 24.83 -40.87 62.34
C GLY A 267 23.42 -40.32 62.11
N LYS A 268 22.61 -40.21 63.18
CA LYS A 268 21.24 -39.66 63.13
C LYS A 268 21.22 -38.19 62.68
N ASP A 269 22.19 -37.43 63.09
CA ASP A 269 22.32 -36.00 62.77
C ASP A 269 22.46 -35.75 61.25
N GLN A 270 23.05 -36.70 60.52
CA GLN A 270 23.22 -36.63 59.09
C GLN A 270 21.88 -36.86 58.34
N ALA A 271 21.04 -37.76 58.84
CA ALA A 271 19.73 -38.01 58.27
C ALA A 271 18.82 -36.78 58.42
N GLU A 272 18.94 -36.09 59.56
CA GLU A 272 18.20 -34.84 59.84
C GLU A 272 18.67 -33.69 58.94
N HIS A 273 19.97 -33.55 58.78
CA HIS A 273 20.56 -32.55 57.88
C HIS A 273 20.19 -32.77 56.40
N TYR A 274 20.17 -34.03 55.92
CA TYR A 274 19.66 -34.33 54.58
C TYR A 274 18.17 -34.03 54.40
N ARG A 275 17.35 -34.25 55.44
CA ARG A 275 15.97 -33.87 55.46
C ARG A 275 15.77 -32.39 55.32
N GLU A 276 16.49 -31.55 56.06
CA GLU A 276 16.46 -30.10 55.96
C GLU A 276 16.82 -29.61 54.54
N ILE A 277 17.91 -30.17 53.94
CA ILE A 277 18.29 -29.86 52.57
C ILE A 277 17.20 -30.24 51.57
N LEU A 278 16.57 -31.43 51.76
CA LEU A 278 15.51 -31.86 50.86
C LEU A 278 14.27 -31.02 50.99
N TYR A 279 13.88 -30.59 52.23
CA TYR A 279 12.77 -29.65 52.42
C TYR A 279 13.07 -28.28 51.78
N SER A 280 14.25 -27.71 52.02
CA SER A 280 14.66 -26.47 51.38
C SER A 280 14.71 -26.57 49.86
N SER A 281 15.14 -27.70 49.33
CA SER A 281 15.14 -27.96 47.89
C SER A 281 13.71 -28.05 47.32
N LEU A 282 12.79 -28.69 48.05
CA LEU A 282 11.35 -28.80 47.68
C LEU A 282 10.71 -27.42 47.61
N GLU A 283 10.91 -26.56 48.60
CA GLU A 283 10.44 -25.18 48.63
C GLU A 283 10.95 -24.39 47.44
N GLU A 284 12.22 -24.54 47.05
CA GLU A 284 12.82 -23.87 45.91
C GLU A 284 12.24 -24.37 44.55
N TYR A 285 11.93 -25.69 44.46
CA TYR A 285 11.25 -26.25 43.29
C TYR A 285 9.80 -25.72 43.18
N GLU A 286 9.06 -25.64 44.28
CA GLU A 286 7.70 -25.09 44.33
C GLU A 286 7.71 -23.61 43.90
N ARG A 287 8.69 -22.84 44.40
CA ARG A 287 8.89 -21.44 44.02
C ARG A 287 9.18 -21.27 42.53
N MET A 288 10.05 -22.15 41.97
CA MET A 288 10.32 -22.14 40.53
C MET A 288 9.06 -22.50 39.72
N ALA A 289 8.31 -23.49 40.14
CA ALA A 289 7.06 -23.88 39.48
C ALA A 289 6.05 -22.71 39.45
N GLN A 290 5.89 -22.03 40.61
CA GLN A 290 5.03 -20.84 40.70
C GLN A 290 5.53 -19.72 39.76
N MET A 291 6.83 -19.45 39.77
CA MET A 291 7.43 -18.41 38.89
C MET A 291 7.19 -18.72 37.41
N ILE A 292 7.35 -19.98 36.98
CA ILE A 292 7.07 -20.39 35.60
C ILE A 292 5.58 -20.21 35.29
N GLY A 293 4.67 -20.56 36.19
CA GLY A 293 3.24 -20.36 36.04
C GLY A 293 2.87 -18.86 35.92
N ASP A 294 3.52 -18.00 36.71
CA ASP A 294 3.36 -16.55 36.68
C ASP A 294 3.84 -15.96 35.35
N MET A 295 5.00 -16.42 34.85
CA MET A 295 5.55 -16.00 33.55
C MET A 295 4.64 -16.39 32.38
N LEU A 296 4.14 -17.63 32.36
CA LEU A 296 3.20 -18.08 31.32
C LEU A 296 1.91 -17.28 31.34
N PHE A 297 1.39 -16.96 32.52
CA PHE A 297 0.22 -16.11 32.67
C PHE A 297 0.46 -14.71 32.07
N LEU A 298 1.58 -14.08 32.41
CA LEU A 298 1.94 -12.77 31.89
C LEU A 298 2.16 -12.78 30.37
N ALA A 299 2.77 -13.87 29.85
CA ALA A 299 2.95 -14.03 28.40
C ALA A 299 1.59 -14.16 27.66
N GLN A 300 0.59 -14.82 28.25
CA GLN A 300 -0.76 -14.88 27.71
C GLN A 300 -1.46 -13.52 27.77
N ALA A 301 -1.26 -12.76 28.86
CA ALA A 301 -1.78 -11.40 29.01
C ALA A 301 -1.28 -10.45 27.90
N ASP A 302 0.01 -10.43 27.67
CA ASP A 302 0.65 -9.57 26.65
C ASP A 302 0.15 -9.82 25.23
N ASN A 303 -0.17 -11.08 24.94
CA ASN A 303 -0.70 -11.46 23.64
C ASN A 303 -2.23 -11.31 23.52
N GLY A 304 -2.89 -10.73 24.52
CA GLY A 304 -4.36 -10.57 24.53
C GLY A 304 -5.13 -11.90 24.55
N LEU A 305 -4.45 -12.98 25.01
CA LEU A 305 -5.05 -14.31 25.07
C LEU A 305 -5.84 -14.55 26.36
N LEU A 306 -5.71 -13.67 27.36
CA LEU A 306 -6.52 -13.73 28.57
C LEU A 306 -7.96 -13.33 28.24
N LYS A 307 -8.88 -14.27 28.47
CA LYS A 307 -10.31 -14.04 28.34
C LYS A 307 -10.94 -14.32 29.71
N PRO A 308 -11.16 -13.27 30.55
CA PRO A 308 -11.79 -13.45 31.84
C PRO A 308 -13.16 -14.10 31.71
N GLY A 309 -13.48 -14.96 32.64
CA GLY A 309 -14.84 -15.45 32.80
C GLY A 309 -15.82 -14.32 33.16
N HIS A 310 -17.10 -14.53 32.91
CA HIS A 310 -18.14 -13.56 33.19
C HIS A 310 -19.12 -14.18 34.23
N GLU A 311 -18.74 -14.08 35.49
CA GLU A 311 -19.59 -14.47 36.62
C GLU A 311 -19.73 -13.32 37.60
N ASP A 312 -20.80 -13.36 38.42
CA ASP A 312 -21.02 -12.39 39.49
C ASP A 312 -20.06 -12.69 40.64
N VAL A 313 -19.07 -11.85 40.86
CA VAL A 313 -18.07 -12.00 41.92
C VAL A 313 -18.32 -10.99 43.04
N ASP A 314 -18.63 -11.46 44.23
CA ASP A 314 -18.69 -10.64 45.45
C ASP A 314 -17.28 -10.49 46.04
N LEU A 315 -16.67 -9.34 45.77
CA LEU A 315 -15.31 -9.03 46.25
C LEU A 315 -15.21 -8.91 47.75
N SER A 316 -16.34 -8.65 48.49
CA SER A 316 -16.35 -8.63 49.94
C SER A 316 -16.17 -10.06 50.48
N SER A 317 -16.92 -11.02 49.94
CA SER A 317 -16.82 -12.43 50.31
C SER A 317 -15.46 -13.03 49.97
N GLU A 318 -14.91 -12.70 48.79
CA GLU A 318 -13.57 -13.13 48.38
C GLU A 318 -12.47 -12.57 49.30
N THR A 319 -12.60 -11.30 49.70
CA THR A 319 -11.65 -10.65 50.64
C THR A 319 -11.66 -11.34 51.98
N LEU A 320 -12.86 -11.62 52.57
CA LEU A 320 -12.97 -12.31 53.84
C LEU A 320 -12.40 -13.72 53.77
N ALA A 321 -12.70 -14.47 52.73
CA ALA A 321 -12.12 -15.81 52.53
C ALA A 321 -10.59 -15.79 52.39
N LEU A 322 -10.01 -14.71 51.85
CA LEU A 322 -8.56 -14.54 51.82
C LEU A 322 -8.02 -14.10 53.21
N PHE A 323 -8.76 -13.34 54.00
CA PHE A 323 -8.36 -13.01 55.36
C PHE A 323 -8.27 -14.28 56.22
N ASP A 324 -9.28 -15.17 56.17
CA ASP A 324 -9.25 -16.46 56.86
C ASP A 324 -8.03 -17.31 56.41
N PHE A 325 -7.69 -17.28 55.11
CA PHE A 325 -6.55 -18.02 54.60
C PHE A 325 -5.21 -17.48 55.08
N PHE A 326 -5.07 -16.14 55.20
CA PHE A 326 -3.86 -15.47 55.63
C PHE A 326 -3.77 -15.20 57.13
N GLU A 327 -4.81 -15.52 57.92
CA GLU A 327 -4.89 -15.19 59.34
C GLU A 327 -3.65 -15.65 60.13
N ALA A 328 -3.29 -16.93 60.04
CA ALA A 328 -2.17 -17.48 60.79
C ALA A 328 -0.84 -16.79 60.44
N TRP A 329 -0.63 -16.48 59.14
CA TRP A 329 0.58 -15.81 58.69
C TRP A 329 0.63 -14.33 59.09
N ALA A 330 -0.51 -13.64 59.06
CA ALA A 330 -0.64 -12.26 59.53
C ALA A 330 -0.43 -12.16 61.05
N GLU A 331 -1.02 -13.11 61.86
CA GLU A 331 -0.79 -13.19 63.29
C GLU A 331 0.66 -13.44 63.67
N GLU A 332 1.34 -14.37 63.00
CA GLU A 332 2.79 -14.63 63.17
C GLU A 332 3.61 -13.36 62.99
N ARG A 333 3.19 -12.49 62.05
CA ARG A 333 3.86 -11.20 61.78
C ARG A 333 3.35 -10.06 62.66
N GLY A 334 2.34 -10.29 63.46
CA GLY A 334 1.68 -9.28 64.32
C GLY A 334 0.92 -8.23 63.49
N VAL A 335 0.37 -8.59 62.34
CA VAL A 335 -0.34 -7.68 61.41
C VAL A 335 -1.82 -7.96 61.47
N GLY A 336 -2.65 -6.93 61.70
CA GLY A 336 -4.09 -7.03 61.66
C GLY A 336 -4.63 -6.92 60.21
N LEU A 337 -5.78 -7.56 59.96
CA LEU A 337 -6.50 -7.47 58.68
C LEU A 337 -7.88 -6.86 58.92
N ALA A 338 -8.27 -5.85 58.13
CA ALA A 338 -9.57 -5.18 58.24
C ALA A 338 -10.23 -4.94 56.88
N LEU A 339 -11.54 -5.23 56.81
CA LEU A 339 -12.37 -4.89 55.64
C LEU A 339 -13.24 -3.67 55.98
N SER A 340 -13.29 -2.68 55.11
CA SER A 340 -14.09 -1.47 55.24
C SER A 340 -14.99 -1.27 54.03
N GLY A 341 -16.25 -0.97 54.25
CA GLY A 341 -17.22 -0.73 53.17
C GLY A 341 -17.73 -2.01 52.52
N SER A 342 -18.49 -1.85 51.46
CA SER A 342 -19.04 -2.94 50.64
C SER A 342 -19.22 -2.46 49.22
N ALA A 343 -19.26 -3.38 48.26
CA ALA A 343 -19.51 -3.10 46.89
C ALA A 343 -20.52 -4.08 46.29
N ARG A 344 -21.18 -3.69 45.22
CA ARG A 344 -22.02 -4.64 44.45
C ARG A 344 -21.14 -5.71 43.79
N PRO A 345 -21.71 -6.86 43.42
CA PRO A 345 -20.99 -7.88 42.68
C PRO A 345 -20.42 -7.31 41.35
N LEU A 346 -19.21 -7.77 41.00
CA LEU A 346 -18.52 -7.43 39.79
C LEU A 346 -18.62 -8.57 38.78
N GLN A 347 -18.95 -8.29 37.52
CA GLN A 347 -18.86 -9.27 36.44
C GLN A 347 -17.38 -9.51 36.10
N GLY A 348 -16.89 -10.74 36.29
CA GLY A 348 -15.50 -11.06 36.06
C GLY A 348 -15.14 -12.51 36.29
N ASP A 349 -13.84 -12.81 36.21
CA ASP A 349 -13.28 -14.13 36.52
C ASP A 349 -12.88 -14.19 37.99
N ARG A 350 -13.58 -15.03 38.75
CA ARG A 350 -13.40 -15.17 40.21
C ARG A 350 -11.96 -15.58 40.56
N LEU A 351 -11.40 -16.55 39.84
CA LEU A 351 -10.06 -17.08 40.15
C LEU A 351 -8.98 -16.03 39.85
N MET A 352 -9.11 -15.30 38.77
CA MET A 352 -8.20 -14.19 38.43
C MET A 352 -8.30 -13.07 39.47
N LEU A 353 -9.51 -12.62 39.81
CA LEU A 353 -9.71 -11.56 40.79
C LEU A 353 -9.19 -11.97 42.18
N ARG A 354 -9.46 -13.21 42.61
CA ARG A 354 -8.90 -13.78 43.84
C ARG A 354 -7.38 -13.79 43.83
N ARG A 355 -6.73 -14.15 42.68
CA ARG A 355 -5.30 -14.12 42.51
C ARG A 355 -4.73 -12.70 42.63
N ALA A 356 -5.40 -11.70 42.05
CA ALA A 356 -5.00 -10.30 42.17
C ALA A 356 -5.06 -9.81 43.61
N LEU A 357 -6.14 -10.10 44.32
CA LEU A 357 -6.32 -9.79 45.75
C LEU A 357 -5.26 -10.48 46.62
N SER A 358 -5.03 -11.78 46.39
CA SER A 358 -3.99 -12.53 47.09
C SER A 358 -2.60 -11.92 46.94
N ASN A 359 -2.23 -11.51 45.72
CA ASN A 359 -0.95 -10.82 45.46
C ASN A 359 -0.84 -9.49 46.21
N LEU A 360 -1.93 -8.68 46.22
CA LEU A 360 -1.92 -7.42 46.95
C LEU A 360 -1.87 -7.63 48.48
N LEU A 361 -2.62 -8.58 49.02
CA LEU A 361 -2.62 -8.89 50.44
C LEU A 361 -1.27 -9.44 50.89
N THR A 362 -0.68 -10.37 50.16
CA THR A 362 0.67 -10.91 50.44
C THR A 362 1.69 -9.80 50.46
N ASN A 363 1.62 -8.87 49.50
CA ASN A 363 2.49 -7.71 49.44
C ASN A 363 2.28 -6.79 50.67
N ALA A 364 1.03 -6.48 50.99
CA ALA A 364 0.66 -5.61 52.11
C ALA A 364 1.09 -6.20 53.47
N ILE A 365 0.81 -7.47 53.75
CA ILE A 365 1.21 -8.15 55.02
C ILE A 365 2.74 -8.16 55.15
N ARG A 366 3.46 -8.41 54.05
CA ARG A 366 4.92 -8.47 54.07
C ARG A 366 5.57 -7.12 54.44
N HIS A 367 4.98 -6.02 53.94
CA HIS A 367 5.57 -4.69 54.10
C HIS A 367 4.96 -3.88 55.28
N THR A 368 4.02 -4.44 56.00
CA THR A 368 3.40 -3.83 57.20
C THR A 368 4.25 -4.11 58.42
N PRO A 369 4.58 -3.09 59.26
CA PRO A 369 5.22 -3.28 60.56
C PRO A 369 4.32 -4.05 61.52
N SER A 370 4.95 -4.82 62.44
CA SER A 370 4.20 -5.51 63.54
C SER A 370 3.43 -4.51 64.40
N GLY A 371 2.20 -4.85 64.77
CA GLY A 371 1.27 -4.02 65.52
C GLY A 371 0.35 -3.13 64.68
N GLU A 372 0.55 -3.13 63.32
CA GLU A 372 -0.22 -2.31 62.38
C GLU A 372 -1.29 -3.13 61.63
N ILE A 373 -2.20 -2.46 60.92
CA ILE A 373 -3.34 -3.08 60.24
C ILE A 373 -3.31 -2.82 58.75
N VAL A 374 -3.44 -3.89 57.97
CA VAL A 374 -3.73 -3.82 56.54
C VAL A 374 -5.22 -3.62 56.35
N THR A 375 -5.62 -2.58 55.61
CA THR A 375 -7.04 -2.27 55.39
C THR A 375 -7.41 -2.48 53.92
N VAL A 376 -8.41 -3.32 53.66
CA VAL A 376 -9.07 -3.43 52.37
C VAL A 376 -10.32 -2.57 52.38
N SER A 377 -10.46 -1.66 51.46
CA SER A 377 -11.63 -0.79 51.33
C SER A 377 -12.40 -1.08 50.03
N LEU A 378 -13.71 -1.22 50.13
CA LEU A 378 -14.61 -1.46 49.00
C LEU A 378 -15.62 -0.31 48.91
N THR A 379 -15.72 0.29 47.75
CA THR A 379 -16.74 1.30 47.45
C THR A 379 -17.26 1.09 46.04
N SER A 380 -18.54 1.30 45.83
CA SER A 380 -19.13 1.29 44.49
C SER A 380 -20.11 2.44 44.30
N ASP A 381 -20.05 3.08 43.18
CA ASP A 381 -21.05 4.02 42.70
C ASP A 381 -21.70 3.48 41.42
N TRP A 382 -22.46 4.28 40.69
CA TRP A 382 -23.18 3.83 39.51
C TRP A 382 -22.24 3.63 38.26
N GLU A 383 -21.09 4.25 38.25
CA GLU A 383 -20.12 4.16 37.14
C GLU A 383 -19.00 3.15 37.40
N GLN A 384 -18.55 3.04 38.66
CA GLN A 384 -17.33 2.31 38.96
C GLN A 384 -17.39 1.58 40.33
N LEU A 385 -16.63 0.51 40.40
CA LEU A 385 -16.30 -0.17 41.65
C LEU A 385 -14.81 0.08 41.93
N ARG A 386 -14.50 0.45 43.18
CA ARG A 386 -13.14 0.68 43.65
C ARG A 386 -12.82 -0.26 44.80
N LEU A 387 -11.69 -0.94 44.69
CA LEU A 387 -11.10 -1.73 45.74
C LEU A 387 -9.72 -1.14 46.07
N GLY A 388 -9.53 -0.74 47.29
CA GLY A 388 -8.26 -0.23 47.79
C GLY A 388 -7.64 -1.18 48.81
N VAL A 389 -6.37 -1.54 48.65
CA VAL A 389 -5.56 -2.24 49.67
C VAL A 389 -4.53 -1.24 50.18
N GLU A 390 -4.65 -0.90 51.46
CA GLU A 390 -3.77 0.09 52.13
C GLU A 390 -2.99 -0.61 53.24
N ASN A 391 -1.70 -0.36 53.27
CA ASN A 391 -0.81 -0.83 54.31
C ASN A 391 0.08 0.30 54.84
N PRO A 392 0.23 0.41 56.17
CA PRO A 392 1.29 1.22 56.78
C PRO A 392 2.67 0.67 56.46
N GLY A 393 3.65 1.52 56.35
CA GLY A 393 5.02 1.12 56.05
C GLY A 393 5.89 2.27 55.54
N GLN A 394 7.10 1.95 55.15
CA GLN A 394 8.02 2.95 54.63
C GLN A 394 7.46 3.53 53.31
N GLU A 395 7.54 4.83 53.16
CA GLU A 395 7.10 5.53 51.95
C GLU A 395 7.96 5.12 50.74
N ILE A 396 7.31 4.86 49.62
CA ILE A 396 7.94 4.49 48.36
C ILE A 396 8.26 5.80 47.62
N PRO A 397 9.54 6.06 47.26
CA PRO A 397 9.89 7.24 46.49
C PRO A 397 9.12 7.35 45.16
N PRO A 398 8.72 8.58 44.74
CA PRO A 398 7.88 8.78 43.55
C PRO A 398 8.46 8.18 42.26
N GLU A 399 9.81 8.15 42.13
CA GLU A 399 10.51 7.57 40.98
C GLU A 399 10.27 6.06 40.83
N HIS A 400 9.93 5.37 41.90
CA HIS A 400 9.66 3.95 41.90
C HIS A 400 8.17 3.60 41.65
N LEU A 401 7.24 4.51 41.97
CA LEU A 401 5.79 4.25 41.90
C LEU A 401 5.34 3.83 40.50
N THR A 402 5.85 4.48 39.46
CA THR A 402 5.51 4.18 38.05
C THR A 402 6.01 2.81 37.59
N ARG A 403 7.04 2.29 38.24
CA ARG A 403 7.73 1.05 37.87
C ARG A 403 7.33 -0.15 38.72
N LEU A 404 6.54 0.04 39.78
CA LEU A 404 6.13 -1.06 40.68
C LEU A 404 5.38 -2.19 39.96
N PHE A 405 4.75 -1.89 38.83
CA PHE A 405 4.02 -2.85 38.00
C PHE A 405 4.88 -3.47 36.89
N ASP A 406 6.15 -3.04 36.76
CA ASP A 406 7.08 -3.66 35.85
C ASP A 406 7.48 -5.05 36.37
N ARG A 407 7.71 -5.98 35.48
CA ARG A 407 8.10 -7.36 35.81
C ARG A 407 9.45 -7.37 36.50
N PHE A 408 9.59 -8.20 37.52
CA PHE A 408 10.82 -8.37 38.30
C PHE A 408 11.33 -7.09 39.00
N TYR A 409 10.55 -5.99 38.93
CA TYR A 409 10.92 -4.74 39.55
C TYR A 409 10.79 -4.78 41.08
N ARG A 410 11.82 -4.31 41.76
CA ARG A 410 11.87 -4.23 43.24
C ARG A 410 12.60 -2.93 43.65
N VAL A 411 12.07 -2.23 44.66
CA VAL A 411 12.59 -0.95 45.14
C VAL A 411 13.99 -1.13 45.77
N ASP A 412 14.25 -2.22 46.48
CA ASP A 412 15.51 -2.53 47.14
C ASP A 412 16.04 -3.91 46.71
N GLN A 413 16.98 -3.94 45.77
CA GLN A 413 17.73 -5.17 45.41
C GLN A 413 18.80 -5.57 46.45
N ALA A 414 19.22 -4.65 47.32
CA ALA A 414 20.38 -4.84 48.21
C ALA A 414 20.02 -5.28 49.63
N ARG A 415 18.82 -4.97 50.12
CA ARG A 415 18.46 -5.19 51.56
C ARG A 415 17.94 -6.56 51.92
N LEU A 416 17.60 -7.44 50.96
CA LEU A 416 16.88 -8.68 51.22
C LEU A 416 17.70 -9.95 50.90
N ARG A 417 19.04 -9.90 51.01
CA ARG A 417 19.89 -11.11 50.99
C ARG A 417 19.97 -11.83 52.37
N GLY A 418 19.25 -11.29 53.36
CA GLY A 418 19.12 -11.86 54.70
C GLY A 418 17.66 -12.09 55.02
N GLU A 419 17.28 -13.31 55.40
CA GLU A 419 16.04 -13.77 56.02
C GLU A 419 14.74 -13.09 55.48
N GLY A 420 14.11 -13.62 54.44
CA GLY A 420 12.79 -13.24 53.96
C GLY A 420 12.64 -12.71 52.55
N GLY A 421 13.61 -12.89 51.67
CA GLY A 421 13.60 -12.40 50.29
C GLY A 421 12.66 -13.11 49.32
N GLU A 422 11.45 -13.44 49.70
CA GLU A 422 10.48 -14.30 49.00
C GLU A 422 9.57 -13.57 48.03
N GLY A 423 10.03 -12.81 47.08
CA GLY A 423 9.13 -12.25 46.07
C GLY A 423 9.76 -12.26 44.68
N SER A 424 9.14 -12.90 43.71
CA SER A 424 9.60 -12.95 42.33
C SER A 424 9.55 -11.59 41.58
N GLY A 425 8.94 -10.55 42.20
CA GLY A 425 8.68 -9.28 41.52
C GLY A 425 7.62 -9.35 40.39
N LEU A 426 6.90 -10.49 40.29
CA LEU A 426 5.86 -10.70 39.28
C LEU A 426 4.46 -10.38 39.80
N GLY A 427 4.24 -10.41 41.12
CA GLY A 427 2.89 -10.31 41.72
C GLY A 427 2.12 -9.04 41.33
N LEU A 428 2.78 -7.86 41.35
CA LEU A 428 2.14 -6.59 40.96
C LEU A 428 1.90 -6.49 39.46
N ALA A 429 2.79 -7.05 38.64
CA ALA A 429 2.58 -7.16 37.18
C ALA A 429 1.35 -8.05 36.86
N ILE A 430 1.18 -9.14 37.59
CA ILE A 430 0.00 -10.00 37.49
C ILE A 430 -1.27 -9.24 37.88
N VAL A 431 -1.25 -8.48 38.99
CA VAL A 431 -2.38 -7.65 39.40
C VAL A 431 -2.77 -6.71 38.24
N LYS A 432 -1.82 -5.96 37.68
CA LYS A 432 -2.07 -5.06 36.56
C LYS A 432 -2.69 -5.79 35.37
N SER A 433 -2.12 -6.91 34.95
CA SER A 433 -2.61 -7.69 33.81
C SER A 433 -4.05 -8.23 34.04
N ILE A 434 -4.36 -8.68 35.25
CA ILE A 434 -5.71 -9.13 35.59
C ILE A 434 -6.72 -7.99 35.51
N ILE A 435 -6.38 -6.84 36.11
CA ILE A 435 -7.30 -5.70 36.17
C ILE A 435 -7.52 -5.11 34.75
N GLU A 436 -6.46 -5.00 33.95
CA GLU A 436 -6.56 -4.57 32.56
C GLU A 436 -7.37 -5.54 31.69
N ALA A 437 -7.25 -6.85 31.91
CA ALA A 437 -8.07 -7.87 31.22
C ALA A 437 -9.56 -7.74 31.57
N HIS A 438 -9.90 -7.23 32.76
CA HIS A 438 -11.27 -6.91 33.18
C HIS A 438 -11.71 -5.49 32.79
N GLY A 439 -10.95 -4.78 31.92
CA GLY A 439 -11.26 -3.41 31.49
C GLY A 439 -11.06 -2.35 32.58
N GLY A 440 -10.42 -2.72 33.69
CA GLY A 440 -10.16 -1.82 34.84
C GLY A 440 -8.82 -1.10 34.74
N LYS A 441 -8.50 -0.31 35.79
CA LYS A 441 -7.23 0.38 35.96
C LYS A 441 -6.68 0.16 37.37
N VAL A 442 -5.36 0.08 37.50
CA VAL A 442 -4.67 0.00 38.79
C VAL A 442 -3.87 1.29 39.00
N GLN A 443 -3.89 1.81 40.21
CA GLN A 443 -3.09 2.96 40.65
C GLN A 443 -2.43 2.66 41.98
N VAL A 444 -1.32 3.33 42.27
CA VAL A 444 -0.64 3.25 43.58
C VAL A 444 -0.30 4.67 44.04
N THR A 445 -0.50 4.89 45.32
CA THR A 445 -0.05 6.10 46.01
C THR A 445 0.69 5.68 47.29
N SER A 446 1.75 6.44 47.63
CA SER A 446 2.52 6.19 48.85
C SER A 446 2.84 7.54 49.46
N GLU A 447 2.14 7.87 50.56
CA GLU A 447 2.19 9.14 51.25
C GLU A 447 1.95 8.94 52.75
N ALA A 448 2.53 9.78 53.57
CA ALA A 448 2.33 9.76 55.05
C ALA A 448 2.57 8.37 55.69
N ASN A 449 3.62 7.66 55.26
CA ASN A 449 3.95 6.30 55.72
C ASN A 449 2.88 5.25 55.41
N LYS A 450 2.06 5.45 54.41
CA LYS A 450 1.06 4.51 53.93
C LYS A 450 1.19 4.30 52.45
N THR A 451 1.08 3.04 52.03
CA THR A 451 0.98 2.68 50.60
C THR A 451 -0.40 2.16 50.30
N ARG A 452 -1.05 2.70 49.29
CA ARG A 452 -2.39 2.29 48.84
C ARG A 452 -2.37 1.88 47.37
N PHE A 453 -2.76 0.65 47.11
CA PHE A 453 -3.05 0.15 45.77
C PHE A 453 -4.57 0.25 45.55
N GLU A 454 -4.98 0.94 44.47
CA GLU A 454 -6.39 1.12 44.11
C GLU A 454 -6.70 0.46 42.79
N LEU A 455 -7.65 -0.47 42.78
CA LEU A 455 -8.19 -1.13 41.60
C LEU A 455 -9.54 -0.49 41.27
N ARG A 456 -9.69 -0.03 40.02
CA ARG A 456 -10.92 0.57 39.52
C ARG A 456 -11.49 -0.26 38.38
N PHE A 457 -12.74 -0.69 38.53
CA PHE A 457 -13.51 -1.41 37.53
C PHE A 457 -14.65 -0.53 37.05
N TYR A 458 -14.76 -0.38 35.73
CA TYR A 458 -15.84 0.37 35.13
C TYR A 458 -17.02 -0.59 34.92
N VAL A 459 -18.16 -0.18 35.41
CA VAL A 459 -19.38 -0.97 35.21
C VAL A 459 -19.92 -0.57 33.84
N ALA A 460 -19.96 -1.55 32.92
CA ALA A 460 -20.62 -1.36 31.65
C ALA A 460 -22.05 -0.89 31.90
N GLY A 461 -22.38 0.33 31.48
CA GLY A 461 -23.76 0.79 31.54
C GLY A 461 -24.63 -0.22 30.77
N HIS A 462 -25.72 -0.64 31.35
CA HIS A 462 -26.81 -1.26 30.62
C HIS A 462 -27.22 -0.21 29.59
N ASP A 463 -26.88 -0.42 28.32
CA ASP A 463 -27.56 0.23 27.21
C ASP A 463 -29.03 -0.21 27.33
N VAL A 464 -29.89 0.76 27.69
CA VAL A 464 -31.33 0.64 27.69
C VAL A 464 -31.87 0.76 26.29
#